data_26fb4bc1c826eeada53acf26e6dcb5e7
#
_entry.id   26fb4bc1c826eeada53acf26e6dcb5e7
#
_cell.length_a   1.000
_cell.length_b   1.000
_cell.length_c   1.000
_cell.angle_alpha   90.00
_cell.angle_beta   90.00
_cell.angle_gamma   90.00
#
_symmetry.space_group_name_H-M   'P 1'
#
loop_
_entity.id
_entity.type
_entity.pdbx_description
1 polymer ?
#
loop_
_entity_poly.entity_id
_entity_poly.type
_entity_poly.pdbx_seq_one_letter_code
_entity_poly.pdbx_strand_id
1 'polypeptide(L)'
;MQYIWQHRLFDHTKLVTTDGRKLRIIDNGQLNTDSGPDFFNAKISIDGCVWAGNVEMHRRASDWRRHNHHLDPAYDSVVLHVVEVADTPVYRMNGEEIPTLVLSCSPSFRSDYETLVSHSSSQSCAPHIAELGPIVLSDWISSLAIERLQSKSILQIGRASCRERV
;
A
#
# COMPACT_ATOMS: atom_id res chain seq x y z
N MET A 1 8.28 0.11 0.83
CA MET A 1 7.21 1.09 0.50
C MET A 1 5.81 0.50 0.70
N GLN A 2 5.43 -0.61 0.06
CA GLN A 2 4.11 -1.23 0.17
C GLN A 2 3.66 -1.45 1.62
N TYR A 3 4.52 -1.99 2.50
CA TYR A 3 4.22 -2.18 3.91
C TYR A 3 3.89 -0.87 4.64
N ILE A 4 4.67 0.18 4.38
CA ILE A 4 4.45 1.51 4.97
C ILE A 4 3.11 2.10 4.52
N TRP A 5 2.76 1.95 3.24
CA TRP A 5 1.50 2.39 2.68
C TRP A 5 0.32 1.60 3.25
N GLN A 6 0.41 0.28 3.24
CA GLN A 6 -0.63 -0.63 3.72
C GLN A 6 -1.01 -0.35 5.18
N HIS A 7 -0.01 -0.12 6.03
CA HIS A 7 -0.19 0.11 7.47
C HIS A 7 -0.22 1.58 7.87
N ARG A 8 -0.24 2.50 6.89
CA ARG A 8 -0.26 3.97 7.10
C ARG A 8 0.86 4.46 8.03
N LEU A 9 2.05 3.91 7.92
CA LEU A 9 3.20 4.21 8.78
C LEU A 9 3.96 5.45 8.28
N PHE A 10 3.25 6.53 7.99
CA PHE A 10 3.78 7.82 7.54
C PHE A 10 2.89 8.97 8.03
N ASP A 11 3.41 10.19 8.04
CA ASP A 11 2.60 11.36 8.38
C ASP A 11 1.58 11.63 7.26
N HIS A 12 0.30 11.44 7.58
CA HIS A 12 -0.82 11.62 6.66
C HIS A 12 -1.57 12.94 6.85
N THR A 13 -1.06 13.83 7.71
CA THR A 13 -1.75 15.08 8.04
C THR A 13 -1.55 16.19 7.01
N LYS A 14 -0.43 16.16 6.27
CA LYS A 14 -0.03 17.23 5.33
C LYS A 14 0.47 16.67 4.01
N LEU A 15 -0.24 15.70 3.46
CA LEU A 15 0.14 15.13 2.17
C LEU A 15 -0.15 16.12 1.04
N VAL A 16 0.83 16.27 0.16
CA VAL A 16 0.72 17.04 -1.08
C VAL A 16 1.33 16.26 -2.23
N THR A 17 0.74 16.38 -3.39
CA THR A 17 1.31 15.83 -4.63
C THR A 17 2.49 16.67 -5.09
N THR A 18 3.30 16.16 -6.01
CA THR A 18 4.47 16.86 -6.57
C THR A 18 4.12 18.18 -7.27
N ASP A 19 2.89 18.31 -7.76
CA ASP A 19 2.34 19.54 -8.34
C ASP A 19 1.66 20.46 -7.31
N GLY A 20 1.78 20.17 -6.00
CA GLY A 20 1.34 21.03 -4.91
C GLY A 20 -0.13 20.89 -4.50
N ARG A 21 -0.89 19.95 -5.07
CA ARG A 21 -2.29 19.71 -4.70
C ARG A 21 -2.39 19.01 -3.34
N LYS A 22 -3.38 19.41 -2.55
CA LYS A 22 -3.65 18.77 -1.24
C LYS A 22 -4.17 17.35 -1.45
N LEU A 23 -3.53 16.39 -0.81
CA LEU A 23 -3.88 14.97 -0.88
C LEU A 23 -4.37 14.47 0.48
N ARG A 24 -5.46 13.70 0.48
CA ARG A 24 -5.94 12.95 1.62
C ARG A 24 -6.23 11.51 1.19
N ILE A 25 -5.70 10.55 1.94
CA ILE A 25 -5.97 9.14 1.71
C ILE A 25 -7.20 8.76 2.54
N ILE A 26 -8.27 8.37 1.86
CA ILE A 26 -9.52 7.90 2.46
C ILE A 26 -9.40 6.40 2.72
N ASP A 27 -8.98 5.66 1.69
CA ASP A 27 -8.73 4.22 1.73
C ASP A 27 -7.46 3.92 0.91
N ASN A 28 -6.51 3.20 1.48
CA ASN A 28 -5.27 2.85 0.80
C ASN A 28 -5.41 1.67 -0.19
N GLY A 29 -6.60 1.08 -0.25
CA GLY A 29 -6.84 -0.05 -1.14
C GLY A 29 -6.37 -1.39 -0.59
N GLN A 30 -6.51 -2.42 -1.41
CA GLN A 30 -6.13 -3.79 -1.10
C GLN A 30 -4.81 -4.12 -1.79
N LEU A 31 -3.86 -4.65 -1.04
CA LEU A 31 -2.58 -5.09 -1.60
C LEU A 31 -2.81 -6.16 -2.67
N ASN A 32 -2.26 -5.92 -3.85
CA ASN A 32 -2.23 -6.88 -4.94
C ASN A 32 -0.98 -7.76 -4.82
N THR A 33 -1.15 -9.06 -4.91
CA THR A 33 -0.05 -10.04 -4.91
C THR A 33 0.15 -10.70 -6.28
N ASP A 34 -0.67 -10.30 -7.26
CA ASP A 34 -0.61 -10.77 -8.62
C ASP A 34 -0.02 -9.68 -9.55
N SER A 35 -0.20 -9.82 -10.86
CA SER A 35 0.21 -8.82 -11.84
C SER A 35 -0.70 -7.57 -11.80
N GLY A 36 -0.16 -6.42 -12.20
CA GLY A 36 -0.88 -5.13 -12.22
C GLY A 36 -0.46 -4.20 -11.08
N PRO A 37 -1.23 -3.12 -10.85
CA PRO A 37 -0.92 -2.13 -9.81
C PRO A 37 -0.82 -2.72 -8.40
N ASP A 38 0.02 -2.15 -7.57
CA ASP A 38 0.35 -2.63 -6.22
C ASP A 38 -0.85 -2.66 -5.27
N PHE A 39 -1.77 -1.70 -5.39
CA PHE A 39 -2.99 -1.65 -4.57
C PHE A 39 -4.21 -1.39 -5.44
N PHE A 40 -5.25 -2.20 -5.24
CA PHE A 40 -6.54 -2.06 -5.90
C PHE A 40 -7.55 -1.29 -5.04
N ASN A 41 -8.48 -0.60 -5.71
CA ASN A 41 -9.66 0.03 -5.10
C ASN A 41 -9.33 1.04 -3.99
N ALA A 42 -8.22 1.75 -4.11
CA ALA A 42 -7.91 2.87 -3.23
C ALA A 42 -8.89 4.02 -3.44
N LYS A 43 -9.12 4.82 -2.39
CA LYS A 43 -9.89 6.06 -2.44
C LYS A 43 -9.04 7.20 -1.90
N ILE A 44 -8.84 8.21 -2.72
CA ILE A 44 -8.06 9.40 -2.37
C ILE A 44 -8.88 10.65 -2.65
N SER A 45 -8.55 11.73 -1.97
CA SER A 45 -9.11 13.05 -2.28
C SER A 45 -7.96 13.98 -2.65
N ILE A 46 -8.05 14.61 -3.83
CA ILE A 46 -7.10 15.61 -4.31
C ILE A 46 -7.87 16.92 -4.47
N ASP A 47 -7.47 17.95 -3.73
CA ASP A 47 -8.14 19.26 -3.66
C ASP A 47 -9.66 19.17 -3.43
N GLY A 48 -10.09 18.18 -2.63
CA GLY A 48 -11.50 17.95 -2.30
C GLY A 48 -12.24 17.04 -3.29
N CYS A 49 -11.73 16.77 -4.49
CA CYS A 49 -12.30 15.80 -5.40
C CYS A 49 -11.90 14.38 -4.99
N VAL A 50 -12.88 13.48 -4.90
CA VAL A 50 -12.65 12.09 -4.53
C VAL A 50 -12.44 11.25 -5.77
N TRP A 51 -11.34 10.50 -5.78
CA TRP A 51 -10.95 9.57 -6.83
C TRP A 51 -10.94 8.14 -6.27
N ALA A 52 -11.48 7.21 -7.02
CA ALA A 52 -11.37 5.78 -6.74
C ALA A 52 -10.61 5.11 -7.88
N GLY A 53 -9.63 4.29 -7.54
CA GLY A 53 -8.79 3.61 -8.52
C GLY A 53 -7.65 2.87 -7.85
N ASN A 54 -6.59 2.64 -8.59
CA ASN A 54 -5.45 1.87 -8.13
C ASN A 54 -4.28 2.79 -7.73
N VAL A 55 -3.37 2.24 -6.91
CA VAL A 55 -2.12 2.92 -6.53
C VAL A 55 -0.95 2.06 -6.98
N GLU A 56 0.02 2.71 -7.60
CA GLU A 56 1.29 2.10 -8.00
C GLU A 56 2.43 2.71 -7.22
N MET A 57 3.44 1.91 -6.88
CA MET A 57 4.55 2.33 -6.02
C MET A 57 5.88 2.01 -6.66
N HIS A 58 6.78 2.99 -6.68
CA HIS A 58 8.14 2.79 -7.16
C HIS A 58 9.15 3.47 -6.23
N ARG A 59 10.40 3.09 -6.36
CA ARG A 59 11.46 3.83 -5.70
C ARG A 59 11.69 5.17 -6.39
N ARG A 60 11.69 5.18 -7.73
CA ARG A 60 11.83 6.39 -8.55
C ARG A 60 10.66 6.53 -9.49
N ALA A 61 10.23 7.76 -9.78
CA ALA A 61 9.16 7.99 -10.73
C ALA A 61 9.52 7.50 -12.15
N SER A 62 10.77 7.57 -12.55
CA SER A 62 11.26 7.04 -13.83
C SER A 62 11.10 5.52 -13.99
N ASP A 63 10.91 4.77 -12.91
CA ASP A 63 10.65 3.33 -12.95
C ASP A 63 9.31 3.01 -13.64
N TRP A 64 8.35 3.93 -13.64
CA TRP A 64 7.11 3.83 -14.41
C TRP A 64 7.36 3.52 -15.89
N ARG A 65 8.27 4.27 -16.51
CA ARG A 65 8.65 4.04 -17.91
C ARG A 65 9.53 2.80 -18.06
N ARG A 66 10.44 2.56 -17.13
CA ARG A 66 11.33 1.39 -17.16
C ARG A 66 10.55 0.08 -17.13
N HIS A 67 9.42 0.04 -16.42
CA HIS A 67 8.55 -1.12 -16.34
C HIS A 67 7.47 -1.13 -17.44
N ASN A 68 7.48 -0.15 -18.36
CA ASN A 68 6.52 -0.02 -19.45
C ASN A 68 5.05 0.20 -19.04
N HIS A 69 4.77 0.67 -17.83
CA HIS A 69 3.41 0.91 -17.34
C HIS A 69 2.64 1.94 -18.18
N HIS A 70 3.34 2.88 -18.84
CA HIS A 70 2.76 3.84 -19.76
C HIS A 70 2.21 3.22 -21.07
N LEU A 71 2.44 1.93 -21.30
CA LEU A 71 1.97 1.16 -22.46
C LEU A 71 0.99 0.06 -22.08
N ASP A 72 0.74 -0.14 -20.78
CA ASP A 72 -0.07 -1.23 -20.25
C ASP A 72 -1.43 -0.71 -19.77
N PRO A 73 -2.55 -1.13 -20.42
CA PRO A 73 -3.90 -0.73 -20.03
C PRO A 73 -4.27 -1.06 -18.57
N ALA A 74 -3.62 -2.04 -17.95
CA ALA A 74 -3.85 -2.40 -16.56
C ALA A 74 -3.55 -1.22 -15.59
N TYR A 75 -2.68 -0.29 -16.01
CA TYR A 75 -2.27 0.88 -15.23
C TYR A 75 -3.06 2.15 -15.53
N ASP A 76 -3.99 2.14 -16.48
CA ASP A 76 -4.83 3.31 -16.80
C ASP A 76 -5.75 3.72 -15.64
N SER A 77 -6.08 2.78 -14.76
CA SER A 77 -6.89 3.02 -13.55
C SER A 77 -6.08 3.51 -12.34
N VAL A 78 -4.76 3.73 -12.49
CA VAL A 78 -3.93 4.26 -11.40
C VAL A 78 -4.27 5.73 -11.17
N VAL A 79 -4.74 6.05 -9.96
CA VAL A 79 -5.13 7.41 -9.55
C VAL A 79 -4.04 8.13 -8.76
N LEU A 80 -3.06 7.38 -8.25
CA LEU A 80 -1.93 7.91 -7.49
C LEU A 80 -0.68 7.06 -7.72
N HIS A 81 0.42 7.73 -8.04
CA HIS A 81 1.75 7.13 -8.08
C HIS A 81 2.51 7.53 -6.81
N VAL A 82 3.01 6.57 -6.04
CA VAL A 82 3.73 6.82 -4.78
C VAL A 82 5.19 6.46 -4.96
N VAL A 83 6.09 7.39 -4.67
CA VAL A 83 7.54 7.22 -4.91
C VAL A 83 8.38 7.69 -3.74
N GLU A 84 9.63 7.20 -3.65
CA GLU A 84 10.65 7.79 -2.77
C GLU A 84 11.30 9.02 -3.42
N VAL A 85 11.48 8.99 -4.74
CA VAL A 85 12.13 10.07 -5.51
C VAL A 85 11.30 10.38 -6.74
N ALA A 86 10.77 11.60 -6.81
CA ALA A 86 10.06 12.13 -7.98
C ALA A 86 11.07 12.79 -8.93
N ASP A 87 11.74 12.00 -9.76
CA ASP A 87 12.76 12.46 -10.71
C ASP A 87 12.20 12.84 -12.08
N THR A 88 10.95 12.48 -12.40
CA THR A 88 10.25 12.83 -13.64
C THR A 88 8.74 12.76 -13.45
N PRO A 89 7.94 13.57 -14.16
CA PRO A 89 6.50 13.36 -14.22
C PRO A 89 6.16 12.05 -14.96
N VAL A 90 5.04 11.44 -14.59
CA VAL A 90 4.56 10.18 -15.17
C VAL A 90 3.19 10.36 -15.79
N TYR A 91 2.94 9.62 -16.88
CA TYR A 91 1.73 9.77 -17.68
C TYR A 91 1.10 8.42 -17.97
N ARG A 92 -0.24 8.39 -18.04
CA ARG A 92 -1.01 7.26 -18.56
C ARG A 92 -0.81 7.11 -20.06
N MET A 93 -1.36 6.05 -20.61
CA MET A 93 -1.36 5.81 -22.06
C MET A 93 -2.11 6.91 -22.83
N ASN A 94 -3.14 7.51 -22.24
CA ASN A 94 -3.89 8.63 -22.83
C ASN A 94 -3.18 10.00 -22.74
N GLY A 95 -1.98 10.06 -22.15
CA GLY A 95 -1.19 11.27 -21.97
C GLY A 95 -1.56 12.11 -20.75
N GLU A 96 -2.51 11.69 -19.91
CA GLU A 96 -2.79 12.39 -18.66
C GLU A 96 -1.69 12.15 -17.63
N GLU A 97 -1.28 13.22 -16.95
CA GLU A 97 -0.33 13.13 -15.84
C GLU A 97 -0.96 12.46 -14.64
N ILE A 98 -0.25 11.50 -14.05
CA ILE A 98 -0.68 10.81 -12.84
C ILE A 98 -0.20 11.61 -11.63
N PRO A 99 -1.11 11.98 -10.69
CA PRO A 99 -0.71 12.61 -9.44
C PRO A 99 0.34 11.77 -8.72
N THR A 100 1.46 12.39 -8.35
CA THR A 100 2.57 11.70 -7.71
C THR A 100 2.74 12.18 -6.28
N LEU A 101 2.83 11.27 -5.33
CA LEU A 101 3.14 11.51 -3.93
C LEU A 101 4.57 11.06 -3.63
N VAL A 102 5.40 11.95 -3.08
CA VAL A 102 6.69 11.56 -2.52
C VAL A 102 6.48 11.10 -1.09
N LEU A 103 6.77 9.83 -0.83
CA LEU A 103 6.66 9.22 0.48
C LEU A 103 8.06 8.93 1.02
N SER A 104 8.50 9.71 2.00
CA SER A 104 9.76 9.46 2.69
C SER A 104 9.55 8.61 3.92
N CYS A 105 10.39 7.61 4.09
CA CYS A 105 10.43 6.81 5.30
C CYS A 105 11.45 7.39 6.27
N SER A 106 11.10 7.48 7.56
CA SER A 106 12.08 7.84 8.59
C SER A 106 13.27 6.87 8.56
N PRO A 107 14.51 7.38 8.68
CA PRO A 107 15.70 6.52 8.78
C PRO A 107 15.62 5.52 9.94
N SER A 108 15.04 5.92 11.08
CA SER A 108 14.81 5.04 12.23
C SER A 108 13.90 3.87 11.87
N PHE A 109 12.78 4.13 11.20
CA PHE A 109 11.87 3.08 10.78
C PHE A 109 12.52 2.08 9.83
N ARG A 110 13.37 2.55 8.91
CA ARG A 110 14.12 1.67 8.01
C ARG A 110 15.10 0.78 8.77
N SER A 111 15.84 1.34 9.73
CA SER A 111 16.76 0.60 10.59
C SER A 111 16.02 -0.45 11.44
N ASP A 112 14.89 -0.08 12.04
CA ASP A 112 14.08 -0.99 12.85
C ASP A 112 13.52 -2.14 12.01
N TYR A 113 13.04 -1.85 10.79
CA TYR A 113 12.57 -2.88 9.86
C TYR A 113 13.69 -3.82 9.42
N GLU A 114 14.87 -3.29 9.07
CA GLU A 114 16.05 -4.11 8.71
C GLU A 114 16.48 -5.00 9.87
N THR A 115 16.43 -4.48 11.09
CA THR A 115 16.70 -5.25 12.32
C THR A 115 15.68 -6.37 12.51
N LEU A 116 14.39 -6.10 12.32
CA LEU A 116 13.33 -7.11 12.41
C LEU A 116 13.48 -8.22 11.36
N VAL A 117 13.84 -7.88 10.14
CA VAL A 117 14.00 -8.85 9.04
C VAL A 117 15.30 -9.67 9.18
N SER A 118 16.38 -9.07 9.70
CA SER A 118 17.67 -9.76 9.85
C SER A 118 17.69 -10.78 10.98
N HIS A 119 16.79 -10.68 11.96
CA HIS A 119 16.66 -11.65 13.07
C HIS A 119 15.81 -12.86 12.66
N SER A 120 16.28 -13.61 11.67
CA SER A 120 15.54 -14.74 11.04
C SER A 120 15.38 -16.01 11.90
N SER A 121 15.89 -16.05 13.12
CA SER A 121 15.95 -17.29 13.90
C SER A 121 14.99 -17.38 15.10
N SER A 122 14.26 -16.32 15.40
CA SER A 122 13.19 -16.35 16.41
C SER A 122 12.17 -15.26 16.12
N GLN A 123 10.98 -15.40 16.65
CA GLN A 123 9.94 -14.37 16.54
C GLN A 123 10.52 -13.02 16.96
N SER A 124 10.65 -12.10 16.03
CA SER A 124 11.26 -10.77 16.23
C SER A 124 10.63 -9.97 17.38
N CYS A 125 9.40 -10.31 17.76
CA CYS A 125 8.67 -9.72 18.87
C CYS A 125 8.86 -10.45 20.20
N ALA A 126 9.55 -11.60 20.26
CA ALA A 126 9.64 -12.43 21.45
C ALA A 126 10.13 -11.68 22.71
N PRO A 127 11.14 -10.80 22.65
CA PRO A 127 11.58 -10.05 23.82
C PRO A 127 10.50 -9.13 24.40
N HIS A 128 9.68 -8.51 23.51
CA HIS A 128 8.64 -7.57 23.91
C HIS A 128 7.33 -8.25 24.32
N ILE A 129 7.07 -9.46 23.81
CA ILE A 129 5.88 -10.25 24.19
C ILE A 129 5.90 -10.60 25.66
N ALA A 130 7.08 -10.88 26.23
CA ALA A 130 7.24 -11.21 27.64
C ALA A 130 6.88 -10.05 28.60
N GLU A 131 6.92 -8.81 28.10
CA GLU A 131 6.57 -7.61 28.85
C GLU A 131 5.06 -7.29 28.84
N LEU A 132 4.30 -7.94 27.94
CA LEU A 132 2.86 -7.71 27.80
C LEU A 132 2.10 -8.50 28.87
N GLY A 133 1.12 -7.83 29.51
CA GLY A 133 0.20 -8.51 30.42
C GLY A 133 -0.61 -9.60 29.69
N PRO A 134 -0.99 -10.70 30.38
CA PRO A 134 -1.68 -11.85 29.78
C PRO A 134 -2.99 -11.46 29.05
N ILE A 135 -3.72 -10.47 29.56
CA ILE A 135 -4.97 -9.98 28.98
C ILE A 135 -4.71 -9.33 27.62
N VAL A 136 -3.69 -8.46 27.54
CA VAL A 136 -3.31 -7.77 26.30
C VAL A 136 -2.88 -8.77 25.23
N LEU A 137 -2.08 -9.75 25.63
CA LEU A 137 -1.62 -10.82 24.73
C LEU A 137 -2.79 -11.67 24.20
N SER A 138 -3.72 -12.06 25.09
CA SER A 138 -4.90 -12.83 24.69
C SER A 138 -5.81 -12.07 23.72
N ASP A 139 -6.05 -10.80 23.99
CA ASP A 139 -6.87 -9.93 23.13
C ASP A 139 -6.21 -9.73 21.76
N TRP A 140 -4.91 -9.49 21.75
CA TRP A 140 -4.14 -9.35 20.52
C TRP A 140 -4.16 -10.63 19.66
N ILE A 141 -3.92 -11.79 20.26
CA ILE A 141 -3.98 -13.10 19.56
C ILE A 141 -5.38 -13.35 19.00
N SER A 142 -6.42 -13.03 19.79
CA SER A 142 -7.81 -13.18 19.35
C SER A 142 -8.13 -12.28 18.17
N SER A 143 -7.68 -11.03 18.18
CA SER A 143 -7.85 -10.07 17.09
C SER A 143 -7.17 -10.54 15.81
N LEU A 144 -5.93 -11.02 15.89
CA LEU A 144 -5.20 -11.60 14.75
C LEU A 144 -5.89 -12.85 14.19
N ALA A 145 -6.45 -13.70 15.05
CA ALA A 145 -7.19 -14.88 14.61
C ALA A 145 -8.46 -14.51 13.84
N ILE A 146 -9.22 -13.48 14.31
CA ILE A 146 -10.42 -12.96 13.64
C ILE A 146 -10.04 -12.37 12.29
N GLU A 147 -9.02 -11.52 12.22
CA GLU A 147 -8.55 -10.90 10.98
C GLU A 147 -8.15 -11.97 9.94
N ARG A 148 -7.43 -13.00 10.37
CA ARG A 148 -7.05 -14.12 9.52
C ARG A 148 -8.25 -14.92 8.99
N LEU A 149 -9.26 -15.14 9.84
CA LEU A 149 -10.49 -15.82 9.43
C LEU A 149 -11.28 -14.97 8.42
N GLN A 150 -11.41 -13.67 8.66
CA GLN A 150 -12.07 -12.75 7.74
C GLN A 150 -11.37 -12.73 6.38
N SER A 151 -10.04 -12.60 6.34
CA SER A 151 -9.27 -12.61 5.10
C SER A 151 -9.45 -13.89 4.31
N LYS A 152 -9.46 -15.05 4.99
CA LYS A 152 -9.70 -16.35 4.33
C LYS A 152 -11.13 -16.50 3.83
N SER A 153 -12.12 -16.00 4.56
CA SER A 153 -13.53 -16.09 4.15
C SER A 153 -13.80 -15.29 2.87
N ILE A 154 -13.24 -14.09 2.74
CA ILE A 154 -13.34 -13.26 1.54
C ILE A 154 -12.76 -13.98 0.32
N LEU A 155 -11.57 -14.60 0.46
CA LEU A 155 -10.94 -15.36 -0.61
C LEU A 155 -11.75 -16.59 -1.05
N GLN A 156 -12.42 -17.27 -0.10
CA GLN A 156 -13.22 -18.45 -0.41
C GLN A 156 -14.57 -18.09 -1.06
N ILE A 157 -15.22 -17.03 -0.61
CA ILE A 157 -16.50 -16.55 -1.20
C ILE A 157 -16.26 -16.10 -2.65
N GLY A 158 -15.17 -15.39 -2.94
CA GLY A 158 -14.80 -15.01 -4.30
C GLY A 158 -14.57 -16.21 -5.24
N ARG A 159 -13.98 -17.30 -4.73
CA ARG A 159 -13.76 -18.54 -5.50
C ARG A 159 -15.03 -19.35 -5.71
N ALA A 160 -15.96 -19.36 -4.77
CA ALA A 160 -17.23 -20.06 -4.91
C ALA A 160 -18.12 -19.39 -5.96
N SER A 161 -18.17 -18.05 -5.98
CA SER A 161 -18.94 -17.28 -6.98
C SER A 161 -18.45 -17.47 -8.43
N CYS A 162 -17.18 -17.81 -8.64
CA CYS A 162 -16.67 -18.10 -9.98
C CYS A 162 -16.98 -19.51 -10.48
N ARG A 163 -17.31 -20.46 -9.59
CA ARG A 163 -17.62 -21.86 -9.98
C ARG A 163 -19.06 -22.08 -10.39
N GLU A 164 -19.98 -21.19 -10.04
CA GLU A 164 -21.40 -21.32 -10.40
C GLU A 164 -21.79 -20.68 -11.75
N ARG A 165 -20.84 -20.19 -12.52
CA ARG A 165 -21.07 -19.59 -13.84
C ARG A 165 -20.47 -20.43 -14.98
N VAL A 166 -20.72 -21.71 -14.99
CA VAL A 166 -20.49 -22.58 -16.17
C VAL A 166 -21.78 -23.26 -16.54
#